data_f831d6a405e635802656a2d2f8fb734e
#
_entry.id   f831d6a405e635802656a2d2f8fb734e
#
_cell.length_a   1.000
_cell.length_b   1.000
_cell.length_c   1.000
_cell.angle_alpha   90.00
_cell.angle_beta   90.00
_cell.angle_gamma   90.00
#
_symmetry.space_group_name_H-M   'P 1'
#
loop_
_entity.id
_entity.type
_entity.pdbx_description
1 polymer ?
#
loop_
_entity_poly.entity_id
_entity_poly.type
_entity_poly.pdbx_seq_one_letter_code
_entity_poly.pdbx_strand_id
1 'polypeptide(L)'
;MQSAGAVGVGLFFGLSGFLITALLLEEYERNGAISLRAFYVRRARRLLPALVMSIAAVAVAGAFLGPLFFTWQMAAAALLYLGNWALVSGKDLASLTHTWSLAVEEQFYLAWPLLVGFVMRGGRRAVVLVAGLGIAVGLTWFVWAVAVGAPWYRIYFSSEGAALPLLTGAATAAWMGRRSAHAMPSRFRHVGWGLILMGAALPERATVTITPVTTALAVALVLPHAASCPAPLLESRALRWFGKRSYSIYLWNGPFAYWLREVWHWPWWGMLLTVVPAGVLLGAASYRWIEAPFLRRPSPLLTNQTTPAADSVDDETRAHGLTSTTATPAQGGRALSP
;
A
#
# COMPACT_ATOMS: atom_id res chain seq x y z
N MET A 1 -9.94 -7.02 21.90
CA MET A 1 -8.70 -6.76 21.15
C MET A 1 -8.87 -6.94 19.63
N GLN A 2 -9.73 -7.85 19.18
CA GLN A 2 -9.94 -8.08 17.74
C GLN A 2 -10.62 -6.88 17.06
N SER A 3 -11.46 -6.13 17.77
CA SER A 3 -12.12 -4.91 17.26
C SER A 3 -11.13 -3.84 16.79
N ALA A 4 -10.12 -3.52 17.61
CA ALA A 4 -9.08 -2.56 17.24
C ALA A 4 -8.24 -3.03 16.04
N GLY A 5 -7.98 -4.35 15.96
CA GLY A 5 -7.30 -4.96 14.81
C GLY A 5 -8.08 -4.81 13.52
N ALA A 6 -9.41 -5.04 13.58
CA ALA A 6 -10.29 -4.88 12.42
C ALA A 6 -10.30 -3.44 11.89
N VAL A 7 -10.43 -2.46 12.79
CA VAL A 7 -10.37 -1.04 12.43
C VAL A 7 -9.00 -0.68 11.85
N GLY A 8 -7.91 -1.20 12.44
CA GLY A 8 -6.54 -0.99 11.94
C GLY A 8 -6.37 -1.49 10.51
N VAL A 9 -6.89 -2.67 10.18
CA VAL A 9 -6.85 -3.23 8.82
C VAL A 9 -7.67 -2.38 7.85
N GLY A 10 -8.86 -1.92 8.23
CA GLY A 10 -9.68 -1.05 7.39
C GLY A 10 -9.00 0.30 7.09
N LEU A 11 -8.34 0.92 8.09
CA LEU A 11 -7.54 2.14 7.90
C LEU A 11 -6.32 1.88 7.00
N PHE A 12 -5.68 0.73 7.17
CA PHE A 12 -4.57 0.30 6.31
C PHE A 12 -5.01 0.17 4.85
N PHE A 13 -6.18 -0.41 4.57
CA PHE A 13 -6.74 -0.46 3.22
C PHE A 13 -6.96 0.94 2.64
N GLY A 14 -7.55 1.86 3.42
CA GLY A 14 -7.75 3.23 2.97
C GLY A 14 -6.45 3.95 2.63
N LEU A 15 -5.45 3.81 3.49
CA LEU A 15 -4.11 4.37 3.26
C LEU A 15 -3.44 3.74 2.03
N SER A 16 -3.61 2.44 1.83
CA SER A 16 -3.10 1.68 0.71
C SER A 16 -3.68 2.14 -0.62
N GLY A 17 -5.00 2.29 -0.69
CA GLY A 17 -5.70 2.84 -1.86
C GLY A 17 -5.25 4.27 -2.19
N PHE A 18 -5.09 5.11 -1.17
CA PHE A 18 -4.58 6.46 -1.32
C PHE A 18 -3.17 6.50 -1.89
N LEU A 19 -2.22 5.81 -1.25
CA LEU A 19 -0.81 5.87 -1.64
C LEU A 19 -0.57 5.33 -3.05
N ILE A 20 -1.17 4.20 -3.39
CA ILE A 20 -1.01 3.63 -4.72
C ILE A 20 -1.60 4.54 -5.79
N THR A 21 -2.79 5.08 -5.55
CA THR A 21 -3.42 5.99 -6.50
C THR A 21 -2.61 7.27 -6.68
N ALA A 22 -2.11 7.86 -5.58
CA ALA A 22 -1.25 9.03 -5.65
C ALA A 22 0.02 8.79 -6.49
N LEU A 23 0.70 7.64 -6.27
CA LEU A 23 1.90 7.25 -7.03
C LEU A 23 1.59 7.04 -8.53
N LEU A 24 0.49 6.37 -8.86
CA LEU A 24 0.08 6.13 -10.26
C LEU A 24 -0.26 7.44 -10.98
N LEU A 25 -0.97 8.34 -10.30
CA LEU A 25 -1.32 9.65 -10.86
C LEU A 25 -0.07 10.51 -11.06
N GLU A 26 0.85 10.51 -10.11
CA GLU A 26 2.12 11.21 -10.24
C GLU A 26 2.98 10.67 -11.39
N GLU A 27 3.08 9.35 -11.52
CA GLU A 27 3.78 8.70 -12.63
C GLU A 27 3.17 9.06 -13.98
N TYR A 28 1.83 9.01 -14.10
CA TYR A 28 1.14 9.37 -15.32
C TYR A 28 1.31 10.86 -15.69
N GLU A 29 1.22 11.76 -14.71
CA GLU A 29 1.39 13.21 -14.93
C GLU A 29 2.79 13.60 -15.34
N ARG A 30 3.80 12.86 -14.89
CA ARG A 30 5.20 13.09 -15.28
C ARG A 30 5.55 12.50 -16.65
N ASN A 31 5.04 11.30 -16.94
CA ASN A 31 5.52 10.48 -18.05
C ASN A 31 4.48 10.29 -19.16
N GLY A 32 3.24 10.75 -18.98
CA GLY A 32 2.12 10.52 -19.88
C GLY A 32 1.58 9.08 -19.88
N ALA A 33 2.21 8.16 -19.14
CA ALA A 33 1.84 6.76 -19.06
C ALA A 33 2.26 6.13 -17.73
N ILE A 34 1.62 5.02 -17.37
CA ILE A 34 1.97 4.20 -16.21
C ILE A 34 2.76 2.98 -16.68
N SER A 35 3.97 2.78 -16.16
CA SER A 35 4.78 1.59 -16.43
C SER A 35 4.33 0.42 -15.54
N LEU A 36 3.31 -0.30 -15.97
CA LEU A 36 2.75 -1.46 -15.25
C LEU A 36 3.82 -2.51 -14.91
N ARG A 37 4.71 -2.81 -15.87
CA ARG A 37 5.80 -3.77 -15.65
C ARG A 37 6.72 -3.32 -14.52
N ALA A 38 7.12 -2.06 -14.52
CA ALA A 38 7.97 -1.50 -13.47
C ALA A 38 7.24 -1.50 -12.11
N PHE A 39 5.95 -1.18 -12.10
CA PHE A 39 5.11 -1.21 -10.92
C PHE A 39 5.07 -2.62 -10.30
N TYR A 40 4.71 -3.66 -11.09
CA TYR A 40 4.60 -5.03 -10.57
C TYR A 40 5.95 -5.61 -10.14
N VAL A 41 7.03 -5.33 -10.87
CA VAL A 41 8.37 -5.78 -10.48
C VAL A 41 8.81 -5.15 -9.16
N ARG A 42 8.58 -3.85 -8.94
CA ARG A 42 8.89 -3.19 -7.66
C ARG A 42 8.12 -3.83 -6.50
N ARG A 43 6.83 -4.14 -6.70
CA ARG A 43 6.01 -4.79 -5.67
C ARG A 43 6.43 -6.21 -5.41
N ALA A 44 6.62 -7.02 -6.44
CA ALA A 44 7.06 -8.42 -6.28
C ALA A 44 8.38 -8.49 -5.49
N ARG A 45 9.35 -7.64 -5.81
CA ARG A 45 10.62 -7.57 -5.06
C ARG A 45 10.45 -7.17 -3.60
N ARG A 46 9.42 -6.40 -3.28
CA ARG A 46 9.14 -5.97 -1.91
C ARG A 46 8.41 -7.03 -1.09
N LEU A 47 7.47 -7.76 -1.71
CA LEU A 47 6.51 -8.59 -0.98
C LEU A 47 6.86 -10.08 -1.01
N LEU A 48 7.18 -10.62 -2.20
CA LEU A 48 7.37 -12.06 -2.36
C LEU A 48 8.49 -12.65 -1.50
N PRO A 49 9.68 -12.02 -1.36
CA PRO A 49 10.76 -12.64 -0.59
C PRO A 49 10.37 -12.89 0.88
N ALA A 50 9.74 -11.92 1.52
CA ALA A 50 9.33 -12.05 2.92
C ALA A 50 8.13 -13.02 3.06
N LEU A 51 7.17 -12.98 2.14
CA LEU A 51 6.03 -13.91 2.14
C LEU A 51 6.49 -15.37 2.03
N VAL A 52 7.35 -15.66 1.06
CA VAL A 52 7.89 -17.01 0.85
C VAL A 52 8.66 -17.49 2.08
N MET A 53 9.50 -16.62 2.66
CA MET A 53 10.25 -16.97 3.88
C MET A 53 9.35 -17.18 5.09
N SER A 54 8.31 -16.36 5.25
CA SER A 54 7.34 -16.55 6.34
C SER A 54 6.57 -17.86 6.18
N ILE A 55 6.12 -18.20 4.98
CA ILE A 55 5.44 -19.47 4.70
C ILE A 55 6.39 -20.66 4.93
N ALA A 56 7.65 -20.55 4.49
CA ALA A 56 8.66 -21.59 4.73
C ALA A 56 8.90 -21.80 6.23
N ALA A 57 9.02 -20.72 7.01
CA ALA A 57 9.17 -20.80 8.46
C ALA A 57 7.95 -21.45 9.14
N VAL A 58 6.74 -21.08 8.70
CA VAL A 58 5.48 -21.67 9.18
C VAL A 58 5.39 -23.16 8.79
N ALA A 59 5.85 -23.54 7.59
CA ALA A 59 5.89 -24.94 7.17
C ALA A 59 6.87 -25.78 8.02
N VAL A 60 8.05 -25.22 8.31
CA VAL A 60 9.00 -25.88 9.22
C VAL A 60 8.41 -26.03 10.62
N ALA A 61 7.80 -24.95 11.17
CA ALA A 61 7.12 -25.04 12.46
C ALA A 61 5.98 -26.08 12.44
N GLY A 62 5.21 -26.14 11.36
CA GLY A 62 4.13 -27.09 11.16
C GLY A 62 4.56 -28.55 11.15
N ALA A 63 5.80 -28.83 10.72
CA ALA A 63 6.37 -30.19 10.80
C ALA A 63 6.50 -30.68 12.25
N PHE A 64 6.64 -29.78 13.23
CA PHE A 64 6.72 -30.09 14.65
C PHE A 64 5.38 -29.91 15.38
N LEU A 65 4.54 -28.93 14.95
CA LEU A 65 3.29 -28.55 15.61
C LEU A 65 2.05 -29.22 14.99
N GLY A 66 2.23 -29.89 13.85
CA GLY A 66 1.18 -30.66 13.18
C GLY A 66 0.29 -29.89 12.22
N PRO A 67 -0.70 -30.58 11.61
CA PRO A 67 -1.51 -30.04 10.52
C PRO A 67 -2.48 -28.93 10.92
N LEU A 68 -2.81 -28.80 12.21
CA LEU A 68 -3.60 -27.66 12.71
C LEU A 68 -2.84 -26.33 12.63
N PHE A 69 -1.51 -26.37 12.57
CA PHE A 69 -0.68 -25.19 12.44
C PHE A 69 -0.39 -24.84 10.96
N PHE A 70 -0.15 -25.85 10.13
CA PHE A 70 0.21 -25.69 8.74
C PHE A 70 -0.33 -26.81 7.85
N THR A 71 -0.86 -26.42 6.68
CA THR A 71 -1.12 -27.31 5.55
C THR A 71 -0.68 -26.65 4.24
N TRP A 72 -0.44 -27.46 3.20
CA TRP A 72 -0.05 -26.93 1.88
C TRP A 72 -1.17 -26.12 1.21
N GLN A 73 -2.43 -26.42 1.52
CA GLN A 73 -3.58 -25.65 1.05
C GLN A 73 -3.56 -24.21 1.60
N MET A 74 -3.20 -24.04 2.88
CA MET A 74 -3.02 -22.71 3.50
C MET A 74 -1.88 -21.95 2.83
N ALA A 75 -0.74 -22.62 2.58
CA ALA A 75 0.39 -22.02 1.88
C ALA A 75 0.03 -21.60 0.45
N ALA A 76 -0.67 -22.47 -0.28
CA ALA A 76 -1.15 -22.16 -1.63
C ALA A 76 -2.13 -20.96 -1.63
N ALA A 77 -3.08 -20.92 -0.71
CA ALA A 77 -4.01 -19.80 -0.58
C ALA A 77 -3.28 -18.48 -0.28
N ALA A 78 -2.25 -18.50 0.58
CA ALA A 78 -1.46 -17.32 0.88
C ALA A 78 -0.59 -16.87 -0.31
N LEU A 79 0.12 -17.79 -0.98
CA LEU A 79 0.98 -17.49 -2.13
C LEU A 79 0.22 -16.99 -3.35
N LEU A 80 -0.98 -17.53 -3.59
CA LEU A 80 -1.84 -17.14 -4.70
C LEU A 80 -2.73 -15.94 -4.37
N TYR A 81 -2.59 -15.36 -3.18
CA TYR A 81 -3.43 -14.26 -2.70
C TYR A 81 -4.94 -14.59 -2.76
N LEU A 82 -5.31 -15.80 -2.38
CA LEU A 82 -6.68 -16.32 -2.30
C LEU A 82 -7.16 -16.56 -0.86
N GLY A 83 -6.35 -16.13 0.14
CA GLY A 83 -6.63 -16.39 1.55
C GLY A 83 -7.99 -15.86 2.02
N ASN A 84 -8.39 -14.69 1.56
CA ASN A 84 -9.69 -14.11 1.88
C ASN A 84 -10.87 -14.95 1.34
N TRP A 85 -10.77 -15.47 0.11
CA TRP A 85 -11.79 -16.34 -0.49
C TRP A 85 -11.85 -17.72 0.17
N ALA A 86 -10.70 -18.23 0.64
CA ALA A 86 -10.68 -19.45 1.44
C ALA A 86 -11.46 -19.28 2.74
N LEU A 87 -11.25 -18.17 3.47
CA LEU A 87 -12.00 -17.86 4.70
C LEU A 87 -13.49 -17.62 4.45
N VAL A 88 -13.84 -16.92 3.38
CA VAL A 88 -15.23 -16.72 2.94
C VAL A 88 -15.92 -18.05 2.63
N SER A 89 -15.18 -19.03 2.12
CA SER A 89 -15.67 -20.39 1.84
C SER A 89 -15.67 -21.31 3.07
N GLY A 90 -15.43 -20.76 4.27
CA GLY A 90 -15.42 -21.52 5.52
C GLY A 90 -14.17 -22.37 5.77
N LYS A 91 -13.10 -22.18 4.97
CA LYS A 91 -11.82 -22.85 5.19
C LYS A 91 -11.00 -22.08 6.22
N ASP A 92 -10.42 -22.79 7.18
CA ASP A 92 -9.49 -22.20 8.13
C ASP A 92 -8.09 -22.10 7.52
N LEU A 93 -7.41 -20.99 7.76
CA LEU A 93 -6.02 -20.75 7.36
C LEU A 93 -5.06 -20.77 8.55
N ALA A 94 -5.55 -21.07 9.74
CA ALA A 94 -4.79 -21.22 10.98
C ALA A 94 -3.74 -20.10 11.16
N SER A 95 -2.48 -20.46 11.26
CA SER A 95 -1.35 -19.53 11.43
C SER A 95 -1.20 -18.51 10.29
N LEU A 96 -1.75 -18.78 9.11
CA LEU A 96 -1.72 -17.90 7.94
C LEU A 96 -3.01 -17.07 7.75
N THR A 97 -3.97 -17.15 8.69
CA THR A 97 -5.25 -16.42 8.59
C THR A 97 -5.06 -14.94 8.32
N HIS A 98 -4.08 -14.28 8.97
CA HIS A 98 -3.81 -12.84 8.78
C HIS A 98 -3.48 -12.47 7.32
N THR A 99 -3.03 -13.41 6.47
CA THR A 99 -2.71 -13.14 5.06
C THR A 99 -3.92 -12.80 4.19
N TRP A 100 -5.15 -12.91 4.73
CA TRP A 100 -6.37 -12.55 4.01
C TRP A 100 -6.39 -11.08 3.56
N SER A 101 -5.94 -10.17 4.43
CA SER A 101 -5.93 -8.74 4.10
C SER A 101 -4.88 -8.42 3.02
N LEU A 102 -3.75 -9.13 3.06
CA LEU A 102 -2.74 -9.06 2.02
C LEU A 102 -3.29 -9.56 0.67
N ALA A 103 -4.09 -10.63 0.69
CA ALA A 103 -4.75 -11.15 -0.51
C ALA A 103 -5.67 -10.10 -1.15
N VAL A 104 -6.52 -9.46 -0.36
CA VAL A 104 -7.41 -8.38 -0.84
C VAL A 104 -6.59 -7.21 -1.41
N GLU A 105 -5.55 -6.79 -0.71
CA GLU A 105 -4.69 -5.70 -1.14
C GLU A 105 -4.01 -6.00 -2.47
N GLU A 106 -3.45 -7.20 -2.66
CA GLU A 106 -2.78 -7.57 -3.90
C GLU A 106 -3.75 -7.77 -5.07
N GLN A 107 -4.97 -8.25 -4.82
CA GLN A 107 -6.04 -8.27 -5.82
C GLN A 107 -6.38 -6.85 -6.29
N PHE A 108 -6.49 -5.90 -5.37
CA PHE A 108 -6.67 -4.49 -5.71
C PHE A 108 -5.49 -3.94 -6.52
N TYR A 109 -4.26 -4.22 -6.12
CA TYR A 109 -3.07 -3.76 -6.83
C TYR A 109 -2.87 -4.41 -8.20
N LEU A 110 -3.44 -5.57 -8.43
CA LEU A 110 -3.45 -6.19 -9.75
C LEU A 110 -4.42 -5.46 -10.70
N ALA A 111 -5.61 -5.12 -10.23
CA ALA A 111 -6.66 -4.53 -11.06
C ALA A 111 -6.57 -3.00 -11.17
N TRP A 112 -6.27 -2.31 -10.06
CA TRP A 112 -6.37 -0.85 -9.97
C TRP A 112 -5.41 -0.08 -10.88
N PRO A 113 -4.11 -0.44 -11.02
CA PRO A 113 -3.19 0.27 -11.92
C PRO A 113 -3.60 0.16 -13.39
N LEU A 114 -4.16 -0.99 -13.79
CA LEU A 114 -4.69 -1.19 -15.15
C LEU A 114 -5.88 -0.25 -15.38
N LEU A 115 -6.80 -0.21 -14.43
CA LEU A 115 -7.99 0.63 -14.52
C LEU A 115 -7.62 2.12 -14.52
N VAL A 116 -6.74 2.56 -13.63
CA VAL A 116 -6.25 3.95 -13.60
C VAL A 116 -5.57 4.31 -14.91
N GLY A 117 -4.68 3.44 -15.44
CA GLY A 117 -4.01 3.66 -16.73
C GLY A 117 -4.99 3.85 -17.87
N PHE A 118 -6.08 3.08 -17.88
CA PHE A 118 -7.13 3.18 -18.89
C PHE A 118 -7.96 4.47 -18.75
N VAL A 119 -8.41 4.81 -17.53
CA VAL A 119 -9.34 5.94 -17.32
C VAL A 119 -8.63 7.29 -17.23
N MET A 120 -7.30 7.34 -17.04
CA MET A 120 -6.54 8.60 -16.93
C MET A 120 -6.60 9.46 -18.21
N ARG A 121 -7.00 8.91 -19.35
CA ARG A 121 -7.32 9.70 -20.55
C ARG A 121 -8.42 10.76 -20.29
N GLY A 122 -9.35 10.47 -19.38
CA GLY A 122 -10.35 11.42 -18.87
C GLY A 122 -9.88 12.25 -17.67
N GLY A 123 -8.59 12.14 -17.30
CA GLY A 123 -7.99 12.86 -16.19
C GLY A 123 -8.41 12.35 -14.81
N ARG A 124 -7.99 13.07 -13.77
CA ARG A 124 -8.27 12.69 -12.36
C ARG A 124 -9.76 12.56 -12.05
N ARG A 125 -10.63 13.35 -12.73
CA ARG A 125 -12.09 13.25 -12.54
C ARG A 125 -12.62 11.87 -12.91
N ALA A 126 -12.10 11.26 -13.98
CA ALA A 126 -12.49 9.90 -14.36
C ALA A 126 -12.08 8.88 -13.29
N VAL A 127 -10.92 9.03 -12.67
CA VAL A 127 -10.49 8.17 -11.56
C VAL A 127 -11.44 8.33 -10.35
N VAL A 128 -11.82 9.57 -10.00
CA VAL A 128 -12.80 9.83 -8.92
C VAL A 128 -14.15 9.19 -9.23
N LEU A 129 -14.64 9.30 -10.46
CA LEU A 129 -15.92 8.72 -10.87
C LEU A 129 -15.89 7.19 -10.80
N VAL A 130 -14.82 6.56 -11.29
CA VAL A 130 -14.68 5.09 -11.25
C VAL A 130 -14.54 4.59 -9.81
N ALA A 131 -13.76 5.27 -8.97
CA ALA A 131 -13.67 4.94 -7.55
C ALA A 131 -15.03 5.14 -6.86
N GLY A 132 -15.74 6.23 -7.15
CA GLY A 132 -17.09 6.50 -6.64
C GLY A 132 -18.11 5.45 -7.06
N LEU A 133 -18.07 5.01 -8.31
CA LEU A 133 -18.91 3.92 -8.78
C LEU A 133 -18.61 2.62 -8.04
N GLY A 134 -17.34 2.29 -7.87
CA GLY A 134 -16.92 1.11 -7.09
C GLY A 134 -17.36 1.19 -5.62
N ILE A 135 -17.30 2.37 -5.00
CA ILE A 135 -17.84 2.60 -3.64
C ILE A 135 -19.35 2.37 -3.62
N ALA A 136 -20.09 2.91 -4.59
CA ALA A 136 -21.53 2.72 -4.68
C ALA A 136 -21.91 1.22 -4.81
N VAL A 137 -21.22 0.49 -5.68
CA VAL A 137 -21.40 -0.97 -5.84
C VAL A 137 -21.07 -1.70 -4.53
N GLY A 138 -19.95 -1.37 -3.88
CA GLY A 138 -19.57 -1.97 -2.60
C GLY A 138 -20.58 -1.69 -1.48
N LEU A 139 -21.11 -0.46 -1.40
CA LEU A 139 -22.16 -0.10 -0.44
C LEU A 139 -23.47 -0.85 -0.71
N THR A 140 -23.88 -0.95 -1.97
CA THR A 140 -25.08 -1.72 -2.35
C THR A 140 -24.92 -3.18 -1.95
N TRP A 141 -23.76 -3.78 -2.25
CA TRP A 141 -23.47 -5.14 -1.82
C TRP A 141 -23.47 -5.27 -0.29
N PHE A 142 -22.87 -4.33 0.43
CA PHE A 142 -22.82 -4.33 1.89
C PHE A 142 -24.23 -4.28 2.50
N VAL A 143 -25.07 -3.35 2.03
CA VAL A 143 -26.47 -3.23 2.49
C VAL A 143 -27.25 -4.51 2.21
N TRP A 144 -27.10 -5.06 1.01
CA TRP A 144 -27.71 -6.34 0.65
C TRP A 144 -27.24 -7.47 1.56
N ALA A 145 -25.93 -7.61 1.79
CA ALA A 145 -25.36 -8.65 2.63
C ALA A 145 -25.88 -8.58 4.08
N VAL A 146 -26.00 -7.37 4.63
CA VAL A 146 -26.59 -7.16 5.96
C VAL A 146 -28.09 -7.49 5.96
N ALA A 147 -28.82 -7.07 4.94
CA ALA A 147 -30.27 -7.30 4.83
C ALA A 147 -30.63 -8.78 4.72
N VAL A 148 -29.82 -9.58 4.03
CA VAL A 148 -30.03 -11.05 3.93
C VAL A 148 -29.45 -11.81 5.12
N GLY A 149 -28.90 -11.13 6.13
CA GLY A 149 -28.30 -11.77 7.30
C GLY A 149 -27.04 -12.57 6.99
N ALA A 150 -26.22 -12.11 6.03
CA ALA A 150 -24.97 -12.77 5.71
C ALA A 150 -24.06 -12.89 6.96
N PRO A 151 -23.36 -14.01 7.14
CA PRO A 151 -22.52 -14.19 8.31
C PRO A 151 -21.38 -13.15 8.33
N TRP A 152 -20.97 -12.74 9.53
CA TRP A 152 -19.98 -11.68 9.74
C TRP A 152 -18.66 -11.93 8.98
N TYR A 153 -18.21 -13.19 8.89
CA TYR A 153 -16.97 -13.52 8.19
C TYR A 153 -17.08 -13.29 6.67
N ARG A 154 -18.28 -13.48 6.08
CA ARG A 154 -18.53 -13.16 4.66
C ARG A 154 -18.44 -11.65 4.40
N ILE A 155 -18.89 -10.84 5.35
CA ILE A 155 -18.83 -9.38 5.23
C ILE A 155 -17.38 -8.90 5.43
N TYR A 156 -16.70 -9.41 6.46
CA TYR A 156 -15.39 -8.93 6.87
C TYR A 156 -14.25 -9.35 5.94
N PHE A 157 -14.21 -10.63 5.53
CA PHE A 157 -13.13 -11.16 4.70
C PHE A 157 -13.34 -10.94 3.19
N SER A 158 -14.49 -10.42 2.78
CA SER A 158 -14.81 -10.23 1.38
C SER A 158 -14.00 -9.10 0.74
N SER A 159 -13.64 -9.28 -0.53
CA SER A 159 -13.03 -8.21 -1.31
C SER A 159 -13.97 -7.04 -1.52
N GLU A 160 -15.29 -7.29 -1.61
CA GLU A 160 -16.33 -6.28 -1.79
C GLU A 160 -16.44 -5.35 -0.59
N GLY A 161 -16.40 -5.89 0.65
CA GLY A 161 -16.39 -5.08 1.88
C GLY A 161 -15.10 -4.27 2.02
N ALA A 162 -13.96 -4.90 1.78
CA ALA A 162 -12.66 -4.26 1.85
C ALA A 162 -12.43 -3.21 0.72
N ALA A 163 -13.15 -3.31 -0.39
CA ALA A 163 -13.10 -2.33 -1.47
C ALA A 163 -13.55 -0.93 -1.01
N LEU A 164 -14.44 -0.82 -0.03
CA LEU A 164 -14.95 0.48 0.44
C LEU A 164 -13.82 1.39 0.94
N PRO A 165 -13.02 1.03 1.96
CA PRO A 165 -11.92 1.88 2.40
C PRO A 165 -10.81 2.03 1.33
N LEU A 166 -10.49 0.98 0.54
CA LEU A 166 -9.51 1.04 -0.55
C LEU A 166 -9.88 2.10 -1.59
N LEU A 167 -11.11 2.03 -2.11
CA LEU A 167 -11.59 2.96 -3.14
C LEU A 167 -11.83 4.36 -2.60
N THR A 168 -12.21 4.48 -1.30
CA THR A 168 -12.31 5.80 -0.66
C THR A 168 -10.94 6.47 -0.56
N GLY A 169 -9.90 5.73 -0.20
CA GLY A 169 -8.53 6.21 -0.24
C GLY A 169 -8.11 6.63 -1.65
N ALA A 170 -8.41 5.81 -2.64
CA ALA A 170 -8.12 6.08 -4.06
C ALA A 170 -8.85 7.34 -4.57
N ALA A 171 -10.14 7.47 -4.27
CA ALA A 171 -10.94 8.65 -4.61
C ALA A 171 -10.37 9.91 -3.97
N THR A 172 -9.98 9.82 -2.68
CA THR A 172 -9.36 10.92 -1.94
C THR A 172 -8.07 11.39 -2.60
N ALA A 173 -7.17 10.48 -2.99
CA ALA A 173 -5.93 10.80 -3.69
C ALA A 173 -6.19 11.49 -5.04
N ALA A 174 -7.15 10.99 -5.81
CA ALA A 174 -7.50 11.56 -7.10
C ALA A 174 -8.16 12.94 -6.96
N TRP A 175 -9.00 13.12 -5.93
CA TRP A 175 -9.68 14.39 -5.66
C TRP A 175 -8.72 15.47 -5.17
N MET A 176 -7.80 15.15 -4.27
CA MET A 176 -6.84 16.12 -3.72
C MET A 176 -5.92 16.70 -4.79
N GLY A 177 -5.43 15.90 -5.71
CA GLY A 177 -4.54 16.39 -6.77
C GLY A 177 -3.28 17.07 -6.25
N ARG A 178 -2.69 17.94 -7.08
CA ARG A 178 -1.59 18.84 -6.70
C ARG A 178 -2.05 20.09 -5.94
N ARG A 179 -3.34 20.32 -5.86
CA ARG A 179 -3.86 21.45 -5.08
C ARG A 179 -3.57 21.13 -3.63
N SER A 180 -2.80 22.00 -2.99
CA SER A 180 -2.75 22.05 -1.52
C SER A 180 -4.18 21.97 -1.06
N ALA A 181 -4.54 20.89 -0.40
CA ALA A 181 -5.92 20.66 -0.02
C ALA A 181 -6.39 21.91 0.70
N HIS A 182 -7.49 22.46 0.26
CA HIS A 182 -8.24 23.39 1.09
C HIS A 182 -8.50 22.59 2.36
N ALA A 183 -7.81 22.93 3.44
CA ALA A 183 -7.84 22.17 4.67
C ALA A 183 -9.30 21.96 5.05
N MET A 184 -9.74 20.71 5.00
CA MET A 184 -11.09 20.41 5.50
C MET A 184 -11.20 20.97 6.92
N PRO A 185 -12.32 21.60 7.29
CA PRO A 185 -12.49 22.15 8.63
C PRO A 185 -12.10 21.12 9.68
N SER A 186 -11.37 21.53 10.69
CA SER A 186 -10.80 20.62 11.74
C SER A 186 -11.88 19.74 12.41
N ARG A 187 -13.13 20.20 12.46
CA ARG A 187 -14.28 19.42 12.96
C ARG A 187 -14.44 18.06 12.27
N PHE A 188 -14.22 17.98 10.95
CA PHE A 188 -14.35 16.72 10.21
C PHE A 188 -13.28 15.70 10.61
N ARG A 189 -12.06 16.17 10.88
CA ARG A 189 -11.01 15.31 11.42
C ARG A 189 -11.42 14.71 12.77
N HIS A 190 -12.01 15.49 13.68
CA HIS A 190 -12.46 14.99 14.98
C HIS A 190 -13.59 13.95 14.85
N VAL A 191 -14.52 14.17 13.90
CA VAL A 191 -15.54 13.15 13.59
C VAL A 191 -14.89 11.87 13.08
N GLY A 192 -13.90 11.96 12.19
CA GLY A 192 -13.17 10.78 11.70
C GLY A 192 -12.46 10.02 12.82
N TRP A 193 -11.77 10.71 13.73
CA TRP A 193 -11.17 10.08 14.91
C TRP A 193 -12.23 9.47 15.84
N GLY A 194 -13.37 10.13 16.01
CA GLY A 194 -14.52 9.59 16.75
C GLY A 194 -15.02 8.26 16.18
N LEU A 195 -15.12 8.14 14.85
CA LEU A 195 -15.50 6.89 14.17
C LEU A 195 -14.48 5.78 14.40
N ILE A 196 -13.20 6.09 14.38
CA ILE A 196 -12.12 5.12 14.66
C ILE A 196 -12.22 4.60 16.09
N LEU A 197 -12.33 5.50 17.06
CA LEU A 197 -12.46 5.15 18.48
C LEU A 197 -13.74 4.39 18.76
N MET A 198 -14.86 4.80 18.18
CA MET A 198 -16.14 4.09 18.30
C MET A 198 -16.02 2.68 17.75
N GLY A 199 -15.46 2.50 16.54
CA GLY A 199 -15.28 1.17 15.96
C GLY A 199 -14.39 0.27 16.82
N ALA A 200 -13.34 0.81 17.44
CA ALA A 200 -12.45 0.07 18.32
C ALA A 200 -13.10 -0.31 19.67
N ALA A 201 -14.08 0.46 20.13
CA ALA A 201 -14.75 0.27 21.42
C ALA A 201 -15.98 -0.66 21.37
N LEU A 202 -16.54 -0.91 20.19
CA LEU A 202 -17.71 -1.76 20.02
C LEU A 202 -17.40 -3.25 20.22
N PRO A 203 -18.42 -4.07 20.57
CA PRO A 203 -18.27 -5.52 20.58
C PRO A 203 -17.81 -6.06 19.23
N GLU A 204 -17.01 -7.11 19.24
CA GLU A 204 -16.31 -7.62 18.07
C GLU A 204 -17.24 -7.86 16.86
N ARG A 205 -18.37 -8.54 17.04
CA ARG A 205 -19.31 -8.82 15.95
C ARG A 205 -19.86 -7.55 15.31
N ALA A 206 -20.20 -6.55 16.12
CA ALA A 206 -20.64 -5.25 15.63
C ALA A 206 -19.51 -4.55 14.87
N THR A 207 -18.30 -4.53 15.46
CA THR A 207 -17.13 -3.91 14.84
C THR A 207 -16.85 -4.51 13.48
N VAL A 208 -16.69 -5.82 13.36
CA VAL A 208 -16.31 -6.45 12.08
C VAL A 208 -17.38 -6.24 11.01
N THR A 209 -18.67 -6.15 11.41
CA THR A 209 -19.75 -5.89 10.45
C THR A 209 -19.72 -4.46 9.93
N ILE A 210 -19.52 -3.44 10.78
CA ILE A 210 -19.57 -2.03 10.36
C ILE A 210 -18.21 -1.47 9.90
N THR A 211 -17.12 -2.15 10.18
CA THR A 211 -15.73 -1.69 9.87
C THR A 211 -15.56 -1.23 8.43
N PRO A 212 -16.05 -1.92 7.39
CA PRO A 212 -15.88 -1.46 6.02
C PRO A 212 -16.40 -0.04 5.79
N VAL A 213 -17.56 0.29 6.34
CA VAL A 213 -18.19 1.60 6.19
C VAL A 213 -17.55 2.65 7.10
N THR A 214 -17.37 2.33 8.39
CA THR A 214 -16.83 3.29 9.36
C THR A 214 -15.39 3.68 9.03
N THR A 215 -14.57 2.74 8.57
CA THR A 215 -13.20 3.04 8.16
C THR A 215 -13.14 3.79 6.83
N ALA A 216 -14.04 3.51 5.87
CA ALA A 216 -14.15 4.30 4.66
C ALA A 216 -14.49 5.76 4.98
N LEU A 217 -15.48 6.00 5.86
CA LEU A 217 -15.82 7.36 6.32
C LEU A 217 -14.66 8.02 7.07
N ALA A 218 -14.00 7.30 7.99
CA ALA A 218 -12.85 7.82 8.71
C ALA A 218 -11.70 8.21 7.77
N VAL A 219 -11.41 7.39 6.76
CA VAL A 219 -10.41 7.67 5.71
C VAL A 219 -10.76 8.95 4.96
N ALA A 220 -12.02 9.11 4.51
CA ALA A 220 -12.47 10.29 3.80
C ALA A 220 -12.32 11.58 4.63
N LEU A 221 -12.50 11.50 5.96
CA LEU A 221 -12.48 12.65 6.85
C LEU A 221 -11.07 12.96 7.42
N VAL A 222 -10.25 11.96 7.67
CA VAL A 222 -8.93 12.14 8.32
C VAL A 222 -7.83 12.32 7.29
N LEU A 223 -7.85 11.54 6.21
CA LEU A 223 -6.73 11.44 5.29
C LEU A 223 -6.42 12.75 4.53
N PRO A 224 -7.41 13.53 4.06
CA PRO A 224 -7.13 14.82 3.41
C PRO A 224 -6.39 15.78 4.33
N HIS A 225 -6.75 15.81 5.61
CA HIS A 225 -6.07 16.65 6.59
C HIS A 225 -4.65 16.13 6.90
N ALA A 226 -4.51 14.83 7.14
CA ALA A 226 -3.22 14.21 7.45
C ALA A 226 -2.20 14.36 6.29
N ALA A 227 -2.68 14.33 5.05
CA ALA A 227 -1.83 14.49 3.87
C ALA A 227 -1.47 15.95 3.56
N SER A 228 -2.23 16.93 4.11
CA SER A 228 -2.05 18.35 3.80
C SER A 228 -1.32 19.14 4.89
N CYS A 229 -1.33 18.64 6.13
CA CYS A 229 -0.74 19.34 7.26
C CYS A 229 0.57 18.67 7.67
N PRO A 230 1.64 19.45 7.93
CA PRO A 230 2.84 18.94 8.55
C PRO A 230 2.50 18.23 9.86
N ALA A 231 2.96 17.00 10.00
CA ALA A 231 2.75 16.20 11.20
C ALA A 231 4.11 15.73 11.75
N PRO A 232 4.81 16.57 12.55
CA PRO A 232 6.17 16.26 13.01
C PRO A 232 6.28 14.89 13.70
N LEU A 233 5.20 14.47 14.38
CA LEU A 233 5.14 13.14 15.00
C LEU A 233 5.20 12.02 13.94
N LEU A 234 4.42 12.15 12.84
CA LEU A 234 4.39 11.16 11.75
C LEU A 234 5.71 11.14 10.97
N GLU A 235 6.44 12.26 10.96
CA GLU A 235 7.75 12.39 10.32
C GLU A 235 8.92 11.96 11.22
N SER A 236 8.63 11.57 12.45
CA SER A 236 9.67 11.12 13.40
C SER A 236 10.45 9.92 12.84
N ARG A 237 11.73 9.84 13.22
CA ARG A 237 12.60 8.72 12.81
C ARG A 237 12.03 7.37 13.21
N ALA A 238 11.40 7.30 14.38
CA ALA A 238 10.78 6.08 14.89
C ALA A 238 9.62 5.62 14.01
N LEU A 239 8.64 6.50 13.70
CA LEU A 239 7.50 6.13 12.87
C LEU A 239 7.90 5.81 11.43
N ARG A 240 8.87 6.52 10.86
CA ARG A 240 9.44 6.16 9.55
C ARG A 240 10.16 4.80 9.58
N TRP A 241 10.80 4.46 10.70
CA TRP A 241 11.44 3.15 10.88
C TRP A 241 10.39 2.03 10.89
N PHE A 242 9.29 2.20 11.65
CA PHE A 242 8.16 1.26 11.67
C PHE A 242 7.47 1.17 10.31
N GLY A 243 7.18 2.29 9.66
CA GLY A 243 6.52 2.31 8.36
C GLY A 243 7.26 1.54 7.27
N LYS A 244 8.61 1.64 7.24
CA LYS A 244 9.43 0.87 6.28
C LYS A 244 9.38 -0.64 6.52
N ARG A 245 9.11 -1.09 7.74
CA ARG A 245 9.12 -2.50 8.18
C ARG A 245 7.74 -3.06 8.48
N SER A 246 6.70 -2.24 8.33
CA SER A 246 5.32 -2.60 8.69
C SER A 246 4.86 -3.90 8.03
N TYR A 247 5.21 -4.12 6.76
CA TYR A 247 4.89 -5.33 6.04
C TYR A 247 5.50 -6.59 6.71
N SER A 248 6.80 -6.58 6.97
CA SER A 248 7.49 -7.68 7.62
C SER A 248 6.95 -7.90 9.04
N ILE A 249 6.76 -6.83 9.80
CA ILE A 249 6.20 -6.90 11.17
C ILE A 249 4.81 -7.55 11.13
N TYR A 250 3.95 -7.13 10.21
CA TYR A 250 2.63 -7.70 10.04
C TYR A 250 2.68 -9.19 9.70
N LEU A 251 3.56 -9.57 8.77
CA LEU A 251 3.68 -10.92 8.28
C LEU A 251 4.14 -11.90 9.38
N TRP A 252 5.07 -11.49 10.23
CA TRP A 252 5.58 -12.33 11.31
C TRP A 252 4.71 -12.33 12.57
N ASN A 253 3.90 -11.31 12.78
CA ASN A 253 2.98 -11.27 13.93
C ASN A 253 1.93 -12.36 13.90
N GLY A 254 1.35 -12.66 12.74
CA GLY A 254 0.24 -13.60 12.61
C GLY A 254 0.54 -15.01 13.10
N PRO A 255 1.57 -15.70 12.56
CA PRO A 255 1.93 -17.07 12.97
C PRO A 255 2.28 -17.15 14.45
N PHE A 256 3.01 -16.14 14.97
CA PHE A 256 3.42 -16.11 16.36
C PHE A 256 2.23 -15.89 17.30
N ALA A 257 1.31 -14.97 16.94
CA ALA A 257 0.07 -14.74 17.68
C ALA A 257 -0.81 -16.00 17.70
N TYR A 258 -0.96 -16.67 16.56
CA TYR A 258 -1.71 -17.91 16.46
C TYR A 258 -1.13 -18.97 17.39
N TRP A 259 0.19 -19.19 17.34
CA TRP A 259 0.88 -20.18 18.16
C TRP A 259 0.68 -19.96 19.66
N LEU A 260 0.87 -18.74 20.14
CA LEU A 260 0.70 -18.42 21.56
C LEU A 260 -0.75 -18.56 22.01
N ARG A 261 -1.70 -18.20 21.15
CA ARG A 261 -3.12 -18.26 21.48
C ARG A 261 -3.65 -19.70 21.48
N GLU A 262 -3.41 -20.44 20.41
CA GLU A 262 -4.04 -21.74 20.19
C GLU A 262 -3.29 -22.89 20.84
N VAL A 263 -1.95 -22.79 20.98
CA VAL A 263 -1.13 -23.85 21.57
C VAL A 263 -0.91 -23.63 23.06
N TRP A 264 -0.65 -22.38 23.45
CA TRP A 264 -0.28 -22.06 24.84
C TRP A 264 -1.40 -21.37 25.63
N HIS A 265 -2.52 -21.02 25.00
CA HIS A 265 -3.69 -20.36 25.61
C HIS A 265 -3.31 -19.14 26.46
N TRP A 266 -2.35 -18.37 25.99
CA TRP A 266 -1.84 -17.21 26.72
C TRP A 266 -2.90 -16.14 26.88
N PRO A 267 -2.96 -15.46 28.04
CA PRO A 267 -3.87 -14.36 28.25
C PRO A 267 -3.54 -13.17 27.34
N TRP A 268 -4.54 -12.35 27.03
CA TRP A 268 -4.39 -11.24 26.08
C TRP A 268 -3.24 -10.26 26.41
N TRP A 269 -2.99 -9.99 27.69
CA TRP A 269 -1.89 -9.13 28.12
C TRP A 269 -0.52 -9.78 27.90
N GLY A 270 -0.39 -11.06 28.13
CA GLY A 270 0.81 -11.83 27.82
C GLY A 270 1.09 -11.83 26.32
N MET A 271 0.05 -11.99 25.48
CA MET A 271 0.18 -11.86 24.02
C MET A 271 0.66 -10.46 23.62
N LEU A 272 0.14 -9.39 24.22
CA LEU A 272 0.57 -8.03 23.92
C LEU A 272 2.06 -7.82 24.24
N LEU A 273 2.52 -8.32 25.38
CA LEU A 273 3.90 -8.18 25.84
C LEU A 273 4.91 -9.05 25.08
N THR A 274 4.45 -10.11 24.39
CA THR A 274 5.33 -11.03 23.66
C THR A 274 5.20 -10.92 22.15
N VAL A 275 3.97 -10.93 21.62
CA VAL A 275 3.74 -10.90 20.16
C VAL A 275 4.25 -9.60 19.54
N VAL A 276 3.98 -8.46 20.19
CA VAL A 276 4.39 -7.17 19.64
C VAL A 276 5.92 -7.02 19.59
N PRO A 277 6.68 -7.23 20.66
CA PRO A 277 8.13 -7.17 20.59
C PRO A 277 8.75 -8.22 19.67
N ALA A 278 8.28 -9.47 19.74
CA ALA A 278 8.77 -10.54 18.87
C ALA A 278 8.50 -10.25 17.39
N GLY A 279 7.30 -9.80 17.05
CA GLY A 279 6.94 -9.42 15.69
C GLY A 279 7.77 -8.24 15.18
N VAL A 280 8.08 -7.26 16.04
CA VAL A 280 8.96 -6.15 15.68
C VAL A 280 10.39 -6.64 15.45
N LEU A 281 10.92 -7.51 16.30
CA LEU A 281 12.27 -8.07 16.14
C LEU A 281 12.38 -8.96 14.91
N LEU A 282 11.47 -9.91 14.74
CA LEU A 282 11.45 -10.81 13.59
C LEU A 282 11.20 -10.03 12.29
N GLY A 283 10.29 -9.06 12.30
CA GLY A 283 10.02 -8.20 11.15
C GLY A 283 11.21 -7.32 10.80
N ALA A 284 11.93 -6.77 11.79
CA ALA A 284 13.15 -5.99 11.54
C ALA A 284 14.29 -6.87 10.98
N ALA A 285 14.42 -8.09 11.49
CA ALA A 285 15.37 -9.09 11.01
C ALA A 285 15.05 -9.49 9.56
N SER A 286 13.79 -9.85 9.29
CA SER A 286 13.29 -10.18 7.95
C SER A 286 13.53 -9.02 6.96
N TYR A 287 13.19 -7.80 7.33
CA TYR A 287 13.45 -6.63 6.49
C TYR A 287 14.93 -6.48 6.16
N ARG A 288 15.82 -6.58 7.16
CA ARG A 288 17.26 -6.37 6.98
C ARG A 288 17.91 -7.42 6.10
N TRP A 289 17.59 -8.70 6.31
CA TRP A 289 18.31 -9.81 5.69
C TRP A 289 17.60 -10.39 4.46
N ILE A 290 16.28 -10.26 4.38
CA ILE A 290 15.50 -10.84 3.28
C ILE A 290 15.08 -9.76 2.28
N GLU A 291 14.43 -8.67 2.74
CA GLU A 291 13.83 -7.68 1.83
C GLU A 291 14.84 -6.66 1.32
N ALA A 292 15.66 -6.09 2.20
CA ALA A 292 16.59 -5.01 1.85
C ALA A 292 17.55 -5.37 0.70
N PRO A 293 18.09 -6.61 0.57
CA PRO A 293 18.91 -7.00 -0.57
C PRO A 293 18.18 -6.92 -1.91
N PHE A 294 16.88 -7.27 -1.94
CA PHE A 294 16.07 -7.21 -3.18
C PHE A 294 15.67 -5.78 -3.54
N LEU A 295 15.50 -4.91 -2.54
CA LEU A 295 15.15 -3.51 -2.73
C LEU A 295 16.32 -2.65 -3.22
N ARG A 296 17.56 -3.02 -2.87
CA ARG A 296 18.79 -2.29 -3.25
C ARG A 296 19.24 -2.56 -4.69
N ARG A 297 18.75 -3.61 -5.34
CA ARG A 297 19.12 -3.92 -6.72
C ARG A 297 18.49 -2.89 -7.67
N PRO A 298 19.27 -2.17 -8.49
CA PRO A 298 18.74 -1.29 -9.52
C PRO A 298 17.76 -2.08 -10.40
N SER A 299 16.64 -1.47 -10.76
CA SER A 299 15.76 -2.10 -11.75
C SER A 299 16.40 -1.97 -13.12
N PRO A 300 16.71 -3.07 -13.83
CA PRO A 300 17.26 -2.99 -15.20
C PRO A 300 16.39 -2.19 -16.15
N LEU A 301 15.09 -2.02 -15.78
CA LEU A 301 14.11 -1.29 -16.56
C LEU A 301 14.21 0.24 -16.41
N LEU A 302 14.88 0.73 -15.38
CA LEU A 302 15.09 2.18 -15.16
C LEU A 302 16.39 2.68 -15.80
N THR A 303 17.35 1.79 -16.05
CA THR A 303 18.65 2.14 -16.66
C THR A 303 18.50 2.51 -18.14
N ASN A 304 17.49 1.97 -18.84
CA ASN A 304 17.26 2.28 -20.26
C ASN A 304 16.46 3.57 -20.50
N GLN A 305 15.99 4.26 -19.47
CA GLN A 305 15.24 5.52 -19.61
C GLN A 305 16.08 6.77 -19.33
N THR A 306 17.34 6.62 -18.91
CA THR A 306 18.24 7.73 -18.53
C THR A 306 19.42 7.91 -19.48
N THR A 307 19.44 7.30 -20.66
CA THR A 307 20.38 7.67 -21.70
C THR A 307 19.66 8.63 -22.65
N PRO A 308 19.82 9.96 -22.50
CA PRO A 308 19.58 10.86 -23.64
C PRO A 308 20.57 10.46 -24.72
N ALA A 309 20.14 10.41 -25.94
CA ALA A 309 20.99 10.29 -27.11
C ALA A 309 21.92 11.52 -27.17
N ALA A 310 23.08 11.39 -26.53
CA ALA A 310 24.21 12.30 -26.62
C ALA A 310 25.30 11.55 -27.36
N ASP A 311 25.10 11.30 -28.64
CA ASP A 311 26.17 10.91 -29.57
C ASP A 311 25.62 10.99 -31.00
N SER A 312 25.29 12.21 -31.47
CA SER A 312 25.11 12.47 -32.90
C SER A 312 25.29 13.94 -33.30
N VAL A 313 26.03 14.74 -32.51
CA VAL A 313 26.29 16.15 -32.87
C VAL A 313 27.78 16.45 -33.09
N ASP A 314 28.69 15.54 -32.80
CA ASP A 314 30.15 15.83 -32.92
C ASP A 314 30.83 15.38 -34.22
N ASP A 315 30.09 14.86 -35.22
CA ASP A 315 30.75 14.41 -36.49
C ASP A 315 30.49 15.31 -37.71
N GLU A 316 29.69 16.37 -37.61
CA GLU A 316 29.50 17.35 -38.71
C GLU A 316 30.35 18.62 -38.59
N THR A 317 31.05 18.86 -37.46
CA THR A 317 31.85 20.08 -37.27
C THR A 317 33.33 19.89 -37.62
N ARG A 318 33.76 18.69 -38.03
CA ARG A 318 35.16 18.42 -38.44
C ARG A 318 35.45 18.46 -39.92
N ALA A 319 34.46 18.69 -40.78
CA ALA A 319 34.65 18.64 -42.23
C ALA A 319 34.80 20.01 -42.94
N HIS A 320 34.67 21.15 -42.24
CA HIS A 320 34.82 22.47 -42.85
C HIS A 320 35.74 23.39 -42.03
N GLY A 321 37.01 23.12 -42.00
CA GLY A 321 37.96 23.96 -41.29
C GLY A 321 39.40 23.88 -41.81
N LEU A 322 39.60 23.98 -43.12
CA LEU A 322 40.90 24.26 -43.72
C LEU A 322 40.68 25.16 -44.92
N THR A 323 40.86 26.49 -44.79
CA THR A 323 41.56 27.35 -45.76
C THR A 323 41.55 28.81 -45.30
N SER A 324 42.78 29.36 -45.23
CA SER A 324 43.28 30.70 -45.55
C SER A 324 42.95 31.87 -44.63
N THR A 325 43.94 32.31 -43.94
CA THR A 325 45.01 33.28 -44.26
C THR A 325 44.65 34.76 -44.03
N THR A 326 45.42 35.35 -43.11
CA THR A 326 45.97 36.71 -43.07
C THR A 326 45.06 37.95 -42.94
N ALA A 327 45.18 38.69 -41.85
CA ALA A 327 45.82 40.02 -41.81
C ALA A 327 45.40 40.82 -40.56
N THR A 328 46.39 41.27 -39.79
CA THR A 328 46.40 42.36 -38.81
C THR A 328 46.70 43.67 -39.57
N PRO A 329 46.67 44.92 -38.98
CA PRO A 329 46.15 45.46 -37.73
C PRO A 329 45.45 46.85 -37.88
N ALA A 330 45.04 47.47 -36.84
CA ALA A 330 45.29 48.86 -36.37
C ALA A 330 44.03 49.46 -35.66
N GLN A 331 44.22 49.79 -34.42
CA GLN A 331 44.32 51.14 -33.77
C GLN A 331 43.04 51.97 -33.62
N GLY A 332 42.84 52.36 -32.39
CA GLY A 332 42.33 53.68 -31.94
C GLY A 332 40.89 53.62 -31.41
N GLY A 333 40.54 54.01 -30.25
CA GLY A 333 41.01 54.99 -29.35
C GLY A 333 39.82 55.55 -28.58
N ARG A 334 39.97 55.69 -27.26
CA ARG A 334 39.33 56.69 -26.37
C ARG A 334 37.75 56.76 -26.29
N ALA A 335 37.20 56.55 -25.20
CA ALA A 335 37.18 57.30 -23.91
C ALA A 335 35.84 57.99 -23.64
N LEU A 336 35.44 57.92 -22.40
CA LEU A 336 34.68 58.83 -21.55
C LEU A 336 33.20 58.62 -21.32
N SER A 337 33.00 58.36 -20.08
CA SER A 337 31.82 58.56 -19.23
C SER A 337 31.23 59.97 -19.35
N PRO A 338 30.08 60.31 -18.80
CA PRO A 338 29.81 60.12 -17.36
C PRO A 338 28.65 59.16 -17.05
#